data_e43b082260eca58b6c6974a810d41263
#
_entry.id   e43b082260eca58b6c6974a810d41263
#
_cell.length_a   1.000
_cell.length_b   1.000
_cell.length_c   1.000
_cell.angle_alpha   90.00
_cell.angle_beta   90.00
_cell.angle_gamma   90.00
#
_symmetry.space_group_name_H-M   'P 1'
#
loop_
_entity.id
_entity.type
_entity.pdbx_description
1 polymer ?
#
loop_
_entity_poly.entity_id
_entity_poly.type
_entity_poly.pdbx_seq_one_letter_code
_entity_poly.pdbx_strand_id
1 'polypeptide(L)'
;MVPFSSGPILASSASTAAHCQHRITDTHHVPHRPLVNSLDRAQAAKNKGNKYFKAGKYEQAIHCYTEAISLCPTEKTVDLSTFYQNRAAAFEQLQKWKEVAQDCTKAVELNPKYVKALFRRAKAHEKLDNKKECLEDVTAVCILEGFQNQQSMLLADKVLKLLGKEKAKEKYKNREPLMPSPQFIKSYFSSFTDDIISQPMLKGEKSDEDKDKEGEVLEVKENSGYLKAKQYMEEENYDKIISECSKEIDAQGKYMAEALLLRATFYLLIGNANAAKPDLDKVISLKEANVKLRANALIKRGSMYMQQQQPLLSTQDFNMAADIDPQNADVYHHRGQLKILLDQVEEAVADFDECIRLRPESALAQAQKCFALYRQAYTGNNSSQIQAAMKGFEEVIKKFPRCAEGYALYAQALTDQQQFGKADEMYDKCIDLEPDNATTYVHKGLLQLQWKQDLDRGLELISKAIEIDSKCDFAYETMGTIEVQRGNMEKAIDMFNKAINLAKSEMEMAHLYSLCDAAHAQTEVAKKYGLKPPTL
;
A
#
# COMPACT_ATOMS: atom_id res chain seq x y z
N MET A 1 -3.72 -8.89 -6.91
CA MET A 1 -3.07 -7.60 -6.60
C MET A 1 -2.02 -7.82 -5.53
N VAL A 2 -0.75 -7.69 -5.86
CA VAL A 2 0.36 -7.83 -4.91
C VAL A 2 0.89 -6.42 -4.66
N PRO A 3 1.00 -5.95 -3.40
CA PRO A 3 1.60 -4.66 -3.12
C PRO A 3 3.12 -4.72 -3.34
N PHE A 4 3.63 -3.81 -4.14
CA PHE A 4 5.06 -3.59 -4.33
C PHE A 4 5.68 -2.95 -3.10
N SER A 5 6.72 -3.57 -2.54
CA SER A 5 7.63 -2.92 -1.62
C SER A 5 8.75 -2.26 -2.44
N SER A 6 8.77 -0.94 -2.45
CA SER A 6 9.88 -0.16 -3.02
C SER A 6 11.10 -0.25 -2.11
N GLY A 7 12.17 -0.91 -2.59
CA GLY A 7 13.50 -0.85 -1.99
C GLY A 7 14.21 0.48 -2.36
N PRO A 8 15.14 0.95 -1.52
CA PRO A 8 15.77 2.26 -1.70
C PRO A 8 16.86 2.25 -2.77
N ILE A 9 16.85 3.27 -3.62
CA ILE A 9 17.94 3.56 -4.55
C ILE A 9 19.03 4.33 -3.82
N LEU A 10 20.23 3.74 -3.82
CA LEU A 10 21.48 4.32 -3.32
C LEU A 10 21.97 5.47 -4.21
N ALA A 11 22.36 6.58 -3.62
CA ALA A 11 23.20 7.56 -4.27
C ALA A 11 24.49 7.75 -3.46
N SER A 12 25.62 7.57 -4.12
CA SER A 12 26.98 7.64 -3.60
C SER A 12 27.67 8.94 -3.98
N SER A 13 28.73 9.23 -3.22
CA SER A 13 29.97 9.99 -3.48
C SER A 13 29.96 11.45 -3.02
N ALA A 14 30.72 11.80 -2.04
CA ALA A 14 32.17 11.83 -1.80
C ALA A 14 32.85 13.15 -2.23
N SER A 15 33.71 13.57 -1.33
CA SER A 15 34.90 14.41 -1.55
C SER A 15 34.77 15.89 -1.14
N THR A 16 35.70 16.55 -0.52
CA THR A 16 37.03 16.32 0.05
C THR A 16 37.42 17.56 0.87
N ALA A 17 38.36 17.33 1.75
CA ALA A 17 38.94 18.28 2.71
C ALA A 17 39.79 19.38 2.09
N ALA A 18 40.00 20.49 2.80
CA ALA A 18 41.26 21.20 2.81
C ALA A 18 41.51 21.91 4.14
N HIS A 19 42.66 21.60 4.70
CA HIS A 19 43.32 22.26 5.82
C HIS A 19 43.84 23.64 5.45
N CYS A 20 43.84 24.55 6.41
CA CYS A 20 44.91 25.54 6.51
C CYS A 20 45.13 25.97 7.98
N GLN A 21 46.31 25.67 8.48
CA GLN A 21 46.85 26.18 9.73
C GLN A 21 47.53 27.54 9.48
N HIS A 22 47.38 28.46 10.43
CA HIS A 22 48.41 29.47 10.68
C HIS A 22 48.54 29.76 12.19
N ARG A 23 49.79 29.59 12.65
CA ARG A 23 50.34 30.07 13.95
C ARG A 23 50.76 31.53 13.78
N ILE A 24 50.64 32.34 14.85
CA ILE A 24 51.59 33.41 15.27
C ILE A 24 51.30 33.75 16.75
N THR A 25 52.22 33.49 17.57
CA THR A 25 53.15 34.11 18.55
C THR A 25 52.61 35.05 19.64
N ASP A 26 53.15 34.75 20.85
CA ASP A 26 53.02 35.38 22.14
C ASP A 26 53.36 36.88 22.20
N THR A 27 52.61 37.59 23.06
CA THR A 27 53.17 38.69 23.87
C THR A 27 52.50 38.74 25.25
N HIS A 28 53.32 38.80 26.27
CA HIS A 28 52.98 38.93 27.68
C HIS A 28 52.13 40.14 27.98
N HIS A 29 51.05 39.95 28.77
CA HIS A 29 50.43 41.02 29.53
C HIS A 29 49.87 40.51 30.87
N VAL A 30 50.05 41.28 31.89
CA VAL A 30 49.67 41.15 33.32
C VAL A 30 48.19 40.84 33.52
N PRO A 31 47.77 39.99 34.49
CA PRO A 31 46.38 39.57 34.61
C PRO A 31 45.51 40.64 35.29
N HIS A 32 44.83 41.45 34.48
CA HIS A 32 43.54 41.96 34.93
C HIS A 32 42.58 40.76 35.00
N ARG A 33 42.00 40.46 36.21
CA ARG A 33 40.82 39.56 36.30
C ARG A 33 39.78 40.09 35.34
N PRO A 34 39.44 39.45 34.24
CA PRO A 34 38.38 39.91 33.38
C PRO A 34 37.09 39.83 34.18
N LEU A 35 36.29 40.85 34.16
CA LEU A 35 34.88 40.80 34.50
C LEU A 35 34.27 39.63 33.69
N VAL A 36 34.03 38.48 34.36
CA VAL A 36 33.51 37.27 33.72
C VAL A 36 32.18 37.65 33.11
N ASN A 37 32.13 37.74 31.79
CA ASN A 37 30.96 38.10 31.01
C ASN A 37 29.78 37.18 31.40
N SER A 38 28.55 37.62 31.35
CA SER A 38 27.36 36.82 31.66
C SER A 38 27.29 35.57 30.82
N LEU A 39 27.75 35.62 29.56
CA LEU A 39 27.85 34.45 28.66
C LEU A 39 28.88 33.44 29.18
N ASP A 40 30.06 33.89 29.69
CA ASP A 40 31.07 32.99 30.22
C ASP A 40 30.56 32.23 31.46
N ARG A 41 29.80 32.91 32.30
CA ARG A 41 29.11 32.31 33.45
C ARG A 41 28.05 31.29 33.02
N ALA A 42 27.27 31.60 32.00
CA ALA A 42 26.29 30.69 31.42
C ALA A 42 26.94 29.43 30.83
N GLN A 43 28.05 29.59 30.10
CA GLN A 43 28.84 28.48 29.56
C GLN A 43 29.48 27.62 30.69
N ALA A 44 29.95 28.24 31.77
CA ALA A 44 30.47 27.52 32.95
C ALA A 44 29.37 26.69 33.62
N ALA A 45 28.17 27.25 33.80
CA ALA A 45 27.00 26.54 34.33
C ALA A 45 26.61 25.35 33.44
N LYS A 46 26.52 25.56 32.09
CA LYS A 46 26.27 24.48 31.13
C LYS A 46 27.33 23.36 31.23
N ASN A 47 28.61 23.71 31.31
CA ASN A 47 29.67 22.72 31.40
C ASN A 47 29.61 21.91 32.73
N LYS A 48 29.21 22.55 33.83
CA LYS A 48 28.90 21.87 35.09
C LYS A 48 27.72 20.92 34.94
N GLY A 49 26.63 21.37 34.26
CA GLY A 49 25.48 20.54 33.94
C GLY A 49 25.84 19.32 33.11
N ASN A 50 26.72 19.48 32.11
CA ASN A 50 27.22 18.35 31.30
C ASN A 50 27.97 17.29 32.12
N LYS A 51 28.73 17.71 33.17
CA LYS A 51 29.37 16.78 34.08
C LYS A 51 28.36 15.98 34.90
N TYR A 52 27.33 16.65 35.42
CA TYR A 52 26.25 15.97 36.16
C TYR A 52 25.45 15.04 35.24
N PHE A 53 25.15 15.46 34.03
CA PHE A 53 24.46 14.62 33.05
C PHE A 53 25.22 13.32 32.75
N LYS A 54 26.54 13.42 32.48
CA LYS A 54 27.42 12.26 32.28
C LYS A 54 27.51 11.33 33.49
N ALA A 55 27.33 11.89 34.68
CA ALA A 55 27.31 11.13 35.94
C ALA A 55 25.93 10.53 36.28
N GLY A 56 24.93 10.65 35.40
CA GLY A 56 23.57 10.18 35.65
C GLY A 56 22.77 11.03 36.64
N LYS A 57 23.29 12.19 37.07
CA LYS A 57 22.67 13.09 38.04
C LYS A 57 21.80 14.13 37.33
N TYR A 58 20.68 13.67 36.75
CA TYR A 58 19.88 14.46 35.81
C TYR A 58 19.20 15.69 36.45
N GLU A 59 18.72 15.60 37.68
CA GLU A 59 18.12 16.75 38.38
C GLU A 59 19.13 17.87 38.66
N GLN A 60 20.35 17.52 39.04
CA GLN A 60 21.43 18.48 39.22
C GLN A 60 21.87 19.09 37.86
N ALA A 61 21.83 18.29 36.79
CA ALA A 61 22.07 18.79 35.44
C ALA A 61 21.01 19.80 35.02
N ILE A 62 19.74 19.53 35.28
CA ILE A 62 18.60 20.43 35.01
C ILE A 62 18.79 21.77 35.76
N HIS A 63 19.15 21.72 37.03
CA HIS A 63 19.41 22.94 37.80
C HIS A 63 20.52 23.79 37.15
N CYS A 64 21.65 23.17 36.79
CA CYS A 64 22.76 23.87 36.15
C CYS A 64 22.39 24.43 34.76
N TYR A 65 21.61 23.70 33.94
CA TYR A 65 21.15 24.21 32.67
C TYR A 65 20.12 25.35 32.82
N THR A 66 19.29 25.32 33.87
CA THR A 66 18.37 26.41 34.21
C THR A 66 19.15 27.67 34.61
N GLU A 67 20.20 27.53 35.40
CA GLU A 67 21.12 28.63 35.71
C GLU A 67 21.78 29.18 34.42
N ALA A 68 22.24 28.30 33.52
CA ALA A 68 22.83 28.71 32.23
C ALA A 68 21.85 29.52 31.38
N ILE A 69 20.58 29.07 31.29
CA ILE A 69 19.54 29.78 30.57
C ILE A 69 19.27 31.16 31.17
N SER A 70 19.20 31.28 32.51
CA SER A 70 18.93 32.56 33.18
C SER A 70 20.07 33.56 33.08
N LEU A 71 21.30 33.11 32.92
CA LEU A 71 22.51 33.93 32.79
C LEU A 71 22.82 34.31 31.33
N CYS A 72 22.27 33.61 30.36
CA CYS A 72 22.58 33.80 28.95
C CYS A 72 21.92 35.05 28.41
N PRO A 73 22.66 35.96 27.75
CA PRO A 73 22.06 37.08 27.03
C PRO A 73 21.08 36.62 25.93
N THR A 74 19.95 37.26 25.81
CA THR A 74 18.88 36.84 24.86
C THR A 74 19.27 36.90 23.40
N GLU A 75 20.23 37.77 23.05
CA GLU A 75 20.81 37.91 21.72
C GLU A 75 21.73 36.74 21.34
N LYS A 76 22.16 35.93 22.32
CA LYS A 76 22.98 34.70 22.10
C LYS A 76 22.08 33.49 21.80
N THR A 77 21.31 33.55 20.74
CA THR A 77 20.27 32.58 20.39
C THR A 77 20.81 31.16 20.19
N VAL A 78 22.00 30.97 19.63
CA VAL A 78 22.64 29.66 19.43
C VAL A 78 23.00 29.00 20.75
N ASP A 79 23.60 29.78 21.67
CA ASP A 79 23.95 29.27 23.01
C ASP A 79 22.70 28.92 23.81
N LEU A 80 21.72 29.84 23.80
CA LEU A 80 20.46 29.65 24.50
C LEU A 80 19.68 28.44 23.97
N SER A 81 19.65 28.24 22.66
CA SER A 81 19.06 27.07 22.01
C SER A 81 19.75 25.78 22.49
N THR A 82 21.07 25.79 22.60
CA THR A 82 21.85 24.65 23.09
C THR A 82 21.53 24.34 24.54
N PHE A 83 21.37 25.36 25.42
CA PHE A 83 21.05 25.16 26.83
C PHE A 83 19.66 24.56 27.03
N TYR A 84 18.66 25.03 26.32
CA TYR A 84 17.33 24.42 26.30
C TYR A 84 17.39 22.96 25.84
N GLN A 85 18.07 22.68 24.72
CA GLN A 85 18.22 21.32 24.21
C GLN A 85 18.93 20.38 25.18
N ASN A 86 19.94 20.87 25.92
CA ASN A 86 20.64 20.08 26.96
C ASN A 86 19.73 19.83 28.17
N ARG A 87 18.93 20.80 28.59
CA ARG A 87 17.95 20.62 29.67
C ARG A 87 16.86 19.61 29.24
N ALA A 88 16.35 19.73 28.02
CA ALA A 88 15.45 18.74 27.45
C ALA A 88 16.03 17.32 27.45
N ALA A 89 17.32 17.18 27.16
CA ALA A 89 17.99 15.87 27.24
C ALA A 89 17.97 15.28 28.66
N ALA A 90 18.12 16.11 29.68
CA ALA A 90 18.03 15.66 31.07
C ALA A 90 16.59 15.32 31.48
N PHE A 91 15.61 16.09 31.04
CA PHE A 91 14.20 15.75 31.21
C PHE A 91 13.80 14.46 30.47
N GLU A 92 14.36 14.18 29.28
CA GLU A 92 14.17 12.94 28.55
C GLU A 92 14.61 11.72 29.38
N GLN A 93 15.75 11.79 30.07
CA GLN A 93 16.21 10.71 30.93
C GLN A 93 15.30 10.47 32.15
N LEU A 94 14.61 11.49 32.60
CA LEU A 94 13.62 11.42 33.68
C LEU A 94 12.19 11.16 33.15
N GLN A 95 12.02 10.90 31.85
CA GLN A 95 10.74 10.66 31.17
C GLN A 95 9.70 11.79 31.35
N LYS A 96 10.16 13.03 31.60
CA LYS A 96 9.34 14.22 31.74
C LYS A 96 9.03 14.80 30.35
N TRP A 97 8.17 14.10 29.58
CA TRP A 97 7.95 14.35 28.16
C TRP A 97 7.34 15.73 27.84
N LYS A 98 6.50 16.28 28.74
CA LYS A 98 5.94 17.63 28.57
C LYS A 98 7.03 18.69 28.62
N GLU A 99 7.93 18.60 29.61
CA GLU A 99 9.07 19.48 29.77
C GLU A 99 10.07 19.34 28.62
N VAL A 100 10.26 18.11 28.11
CA VAL A 100 11.07 17.87 26.90
C VAL A 100 10.50 18.63 25.71
N ALA A 101 9.19 18.52 25.46
CA ALA A 101 8.55 19.20 24.35
C ALA A 101 8.63 20.73 24.48
N GLN A 102 8.43 21.28 25.69
CA GLN A 102 8.52 22.71 25.95
C GLN A 102 9.93 23.27 25.70
N ASP A 103 10.96 22.63 26.25
CA ASP A 103 12.34 23.08 26.08
C ASP A 103 12.82 22.92 24.64
N CYS A 104 12.47 21.81 23.98
CA CYS A 104 12.78 21.64 22.56
C CYS A 104 12.04 22.67 21.69
N THR A 105 10.83 23.08 22.05
CA THR A 105 10.12 24.16 21.35
C THR A 105 10.90 25.45 21.44
N LYS A 106 11.36 25.84 22.65
CA LYS A 106 12.23 27.01 22.83
C LYS A 106 13.54 26.91 22.03
N ALA A 107 14.14 25.73 22.03
CA ALA A 107 15.36 25.49 21.25
C ALA A 107 15.14 25.66 19.75
N VAL A 108 14.00 25.17 19.20
CA VAL A 108 13.64 25.26 17.78
C VAL A 108 13.20 26.68 17.39
N GLU A 109 12.51 27.41 18.28
CA GLU A 109 12.19 28.84 18.07
C GLU A 109 13.47 29.68 17.86
N LEU A 110 14.53 29.38 18.64
CA LEU A 110 15.82 30.06 18.56
C LEU A 110 16.71 29.57 17.41
N ASN A 111 16.57 28.30 17.05
CA ASN A 111 17.32 27.67 15.97
C ASN A 111 16.40 26.66 15.21
N PRO A 112 15.68 27.12 14.17
CA PRO A 112 14.68 26.30 13.47
C PRO A 112 15.23 25.03 12.81
N LYS A 113 16.53 24.97 12.50
CA LYS A 113 17.19 23.81 11.87
C LYS A 113 17.98 22.94 12.86
N TYR A 114 17.66 23.04 14.15
CA TYR A 114 18.37 22.27 15.17
C TYR A 114 17.89 20.82 15.22
N VAL A 115 18.48 19.96 14.40
CA VAL A 115 18.10 18.54 14.23
C VAL A 115 17.94 17.81 15.56
N LYS A 116 18.88 17.97 16.50
CA LYS A 116 18.81 17.29 17.83
C LYS A 116 17.60 17.71 18.64
N ALA A 117 17.21 18.98 18.58
CA ALA A 117 16.04 19.49 19.29
C ALA A 117 14.75 19.02 18.61
N LEU A 118 14.68 19.09 17.27
CA LEU A 118 13.56 18.59 16.48
C LEU A 118 13.32 17.09 16.73
N PHE A 119 14.35 16.26 16.64
CA PHE A 119 14.19 14.82 16.84
C PHE A 119 13.81 14.45 18.29
N ARG A 120 14.35 15.19 19.27
CA ARG A 120 13.95 15.02 20.68
C ARG A 120 12.50 15.42 20.91
N ARG A 121 12.05 16.54 20.29
CA ARG A 121 10.66 16.97 20.35
C ARG A 121 9.72 15.97 19.68
N ALA A 122 10.09 15.43 18.52
CA ALA A 122 9.35 14.37 17.85
C ALA A 122 9.14 13.15 18.77
N LYS A 123 10.19 12.68 19.44
CA LYS A 123 10.09 11.59 20.41
C LYS A 123 9.20 11.93 21.60
N ALA A 124 9.26 13.16 22.09
CA ALA A 124 8.38 13.61 23.17
C ALA A 124 6.92 13.65 22.73
N HIS A 125 6.64 14.15 21.52
CA HIS A 125 5.31 14.14 20.92
C HIS A 125 4.80 12.70 20.69
N GLU A 126 5.65 11.77 20.28
CA GLU A 126 5.28 10.34 20.19
C GLU A 126 4.81 9.80 21.54
N LYS A 127 5.52 10.11 22.63
CA LYS A 127 5.16 9.66 23.99
C LYS A 127 3.91 10.35 24.56
N LEU A 128 3.59 11.53 24.07
CA LEU A 128 2.42 12.30 24.45
C LEU A 128 1.20 12.04 23.54
N ASP A 129 1.32 11.12 22.58
CA ASP A 129 0.31 10.80 21.57
C ASP A 129 -0.07 11.96 20.64
N ASN A 130 0.81 12.96 20.51
CA ASN A 130 0.68 14.10 19.60
C ASN A 130 1.23 13.73 18.23
N LYS A 131 0.50 12.90 17.49
CA LYS A 131 0.99 12.25 16.26
C LYS A 131 1.30 13.24 15.13
N LYS A 132 0.49 14.30 14.98
CA LYS A 132 0.69 15.31 13.91
C LYS A 132 1.97 16.11 14.14
N GLU A 133 2.16 16.61 15.35
CA GLU A 133 3.35 17.36 15.75
C GLU A 133 4.61 16.48 15.68
N CYS A 134 4.48 15.19 16.05
CA CYS A 134 5.55 14.22 15.88
C CYS A 134 5.93 14.06 14.41
N LEU A 135 4.94 13.92 13.51
CA LEU A 135 5.17 13.75 12.09
C LEU A 135 5.84 14.98 11.46
N GLU A 136 5.39 16.20 11.81
CA GLU A 136 6.03 17.44 11.33
C GLU A 136 7.51 17.50 11.71
N ASP A 137 7.82 17.27 12.99
CA ASP A 137 9.18 17.36 13.48
C ASP A 137 10.10 16.28 12.89
N VAL A 138 9.62 15.03 12.82
CA VAL A 138 10.43 13.95 12.25
C VAL A 138 10.59 14.11 10.74
N THR A 139 9.61 14.65 10.02
CA THR A 139 9.72 14.98 8.59
C THR A 139 10.79 16.05 8.38
N ALA A 140 10.81 17.11 9.21
CA ALA A 140 11.86 18.13 9.17
C ALA A 140 13.25 17.52 9.38
N VAL A 141 13.39 16.59 10.34
CA VAL A 141 14.63 15.86 10.59
C VAL A 141 15.05 15.03 9.38
N CYS A 142 14.12 14.26 8.80
CA CYS A 142 14.41 13.44 7.61
C CYS A 142 14.93 14.30 6.44
N ILE A 143 14.30 15.44 6.18
CA ILE A 143 14.72 16.36 5.11
C ILE A 143 16.09 16.98 5.43
N LEU A 144 16.33 17.44 6.67
CA LEU A 144 17.61 18.04 7.08
C LEU A 144 18.78 17.06 7.02
N GLU A 145 18.52 15.77 7.25
CA GLU A 145 19.52 14.69 7.22
C GLU A 145 19.54 13.95 5.86
N GLY A 146 18.82 14.44 4.85
CA GLY A 146 18.79 13.86 3.51
C GLY A 146 18.26 12.42 3.48
N PHE A 147 17.34 12.07 4.37
CA PHE A 147 16.75 10.72 4.50
C PHE A 147 17.77 9.61 4.81
N GLN A 148 18.90 9.94 5.44
CA GLN A 148 19.94 8.96 5.74
C GLN A 148 19.87 8.38 7.15
N ASN A 149 19.14 9.02 8.06
CA ASN A 149 19.00 8.57 9.42
C ASN A 149 17.88 7.54 9.56
N GLN A 150 18.25 6.28 9.76
CA GLN A 150 17.31 5.18 9.89
C GLN A 150 16.32 5.37 11.06
N GLN A 151 16.75 5.97 12.19
CA GLN A 151 15.87 6.16 13.34
C GLN A 151 14.75 7.16 13.08
N SER A 152 15.06 8.27 12.40
CA SER A 152 14.05 9.26 12.02
C SER A 152 13.08 8.69 10.99
N MET A 153 13.57 7.93 10.00
CA MET A 153 12.73 7.26 9.00
C MET A 153 11.78 6.22 9.63
N LEU A 154 12.27 5.40 10.56
CA LEU A 154 11.44 4.42 11.26
C LEU A 154 10.36 5.09 12.14
N LEU A 155 10.68 6.21 12.79
CA LEU A 155 9.69 6.95 13.56
C LEU A 155 8.63 7.58 12.65
N ALA A 156 9.03 8.17 11.52
CA ALA A 156 8.12 8.73 10.53
C ALA A 156 7.16 7.64 9.98
N ASP A 157 7.69 6.51 9.55
CA ASP A 157 6.90 5.37 9.05
C ASP A 157 5.90 4.87 10.10
N LYS A 158 6.34 4.70 11.35
CA LYS A 158 5.47 4.29 12.45
C LYS A 158 4.30 5.26 12.65
N VAL A 159 4.57 6.56 12.69
CA VAL A 159 3.54 7.58 12.93
C VAL A 159 2.59 7.68 11.75
N LEU A 160 3.10 7.63 10.52
CA LEU A 160 2.28 7.62 9.30
C LEU A 160 1.32 6.43 9.27
N LYS A 161 1.79 5.22 9.60
CA LYS A 161 0.94 4.02 9.70
C LYS A 161 -0.15 4.14 10.76
N LEU A 162 0.16 4.74 11.91
CA LEU A 162 -0.82 4.96 12.97
C LEU A 162 -1.89 5.96 12.53
N LEU A 163 -1.49 7.12 12.00
CA LEU A 163 -2.40 8.15 11.50
C LEU A 163 -3.27 7.63 10.35
N GLY A 164 -2.64 6.94 9.38
CA GLY A 164 -3.36 6.35 8.25
C GLY A 164 -4.42 5.36 8.70
N LYS A 165 -4.09 4.48 9.66
CA LYS A 165 -5.04 3.51 10.23
C LYS A 165 -6.21 4.17 10.96
N GLU A 166 -5.95 5.22 11.75
CA GLU A 166 -7.00 5.95 12.47
C GLU A 166 -7.98 6.63 11.50
N LYS A 167 -7.45 7.36 10.51
CA LYS A 167 -8.25 8.05 9.49
C LYS A 167 -9.04 7.06 8.62
N ALA A 168 -8.38 5.97 8.20
CA ALA A 168 -9.03 4.96 7.39
C ALA A 168 -10.20 4.31 8.13
N LYS A 169 -10.03 3.96 9.39
CA LYS A 169 -11.09 3.34 10.22
C LYS A 169 -12.33 4.24 10.29
N GLU A 170 -12.15 5.54 10.49
CA GLU A 170 -13.26 6.51 10.55
C GLU A 170 -13.93 6.67 9.17
N LYS A 171 -13.13 6.92 8.14
CA LYS A 171 -13.62 7.14 6.76
C LYS A 171 -14.28 5.88 6.20
N TYR A 172 -13.68 4.71 6.39
CA TYR A 172 -14.16 3.45 5.85
C TYR A 172 -15.52 3.06 6.43
N LYS A 173 -15.74 3.31 7.73
CA LYS A 173 -17.01 3.06 8.40
C LYS A 173 -18.17 3.90 7.82
N ASN A 174 -17.86 5.12 7.39
CA ASN A 174 -18.86 6.12 6.97
C ASN A 174 -18.88 6.34 5.44
N ARG A 175 -18.14 5.53 4.66
CA ARG A 175 -18.07 5.69 3.22
C ARG A 175 -19.34 5.20 2.53
N GLU A 176 -19.68 5.85 1.44
CA GLU A 176 -20.65 5.29 0.49
C GLU A 176 -19.95 4.19 -0.33
N PRO A 177 -20.52 2.97 -0.40
CA PRO A 177 -19.97 1.91 -1.24
C PRO A 177 -19.99 2.34 -2.71
N LEU A 178 -18.86 2.21 -3.40
CA LEU A 178 -18.74 2.57 -4.81
C LEU A 178 -18.59 1.31 -5.66
N MET A 179 -19.45 1.18 -6.68
CA MET A 179 -19.34 0.10 -7.67
C MET A 179 -18.03 0.28 -8.47
N PRO A 180 -17.18 -0.76 -8.61
CA PRO A 180 -15.99 -0.71 -9.44
C PRO A 180 -16.32 -0.47 -10.92
N SER A 181 -15.30 -0.28 -11.75
CA SER A 181 -15.49 -0.20 -13.20
C SER A 181 -15.98 -1.52 -13.78
N PRO A 182 -16.72 -1.49 -14.90
CA PRO A 182 -17.15 -2.69 -15.60
C PRO A 182 -15.99 -3.62 -15.94
N GLN A 183 -14.85 -3.08 -16.35
CA GLN A 183 -13.65 -3.86 -16.67
C GLN A 183 -13.10 -4.59 -15.44
N PHE A 184 -13.05 -3.93 -14.28
CA PHE A 184 -12.64 -4.58 -13.04
C PHE A 184 -13.58 -5.73 -12.67
N ILE A 185 -14.89 -5.54 -12.81
CA ILE A 185 -15.90 -6.57 -12.51
C ILE A 185 -15.74 -7.76 -13.44
N LYS A 186 -15.58 -7.52 -14.77
CA LYS A 186 -15.34 -8.58 -15.76
C LYS A 186 -14.05 -9.37 -15.44
N SER A 187 -12.96 -8.68 -15.15
CA SER A 187 -11.69 -9.29 -14.78
C SER A 187 -11.81 -10.14 -13.50
N TYR A 188 -12.56 -9.66 -12.51
CA TYR A 188 -12.83 -10.42 -11.29
C TYR A 188 -13.54 -11.74 -11.60
N PHE A 189 -14.65 -11.69 -12.36
CA PHE A 189 -15.41 -12.90 -12.71
C PHE A 189 -14.64 -13.85 -13.63
N SER A 190 -13.77 -13.34 -14.51
CA SER A 190 -12.94 -14.18 -15.39
C SER A 190 -11.88 -15.01 -14.65
N SER A 191 -11.56 -14.66 -13.42
CA SER A 191 -10.66 -15.46 -12.56
C SER A 191 -11.32 -16.75 -12.03
N PHE A 192 -12.63 -16.88 -12.16
CA PHE A 192 -13.42 -18.04 -11.78
C PHE A 192 -13.94 -18.74 -13.04
N THR A 193 -13.50 -19.96 -13.27
CA THR A 193 -13.85 -20.72 -14.47
C THR A 193 -14.92 -21.80 -14.21
N ASP A 194 -14.99 -22.30 -12.97
CA ASP A 194 -15.99 -23.27 -12.50
C ASP A 194 -17.15 -22.64 -11.73
N ASP A 195 -17.26 -21.31 -11.76
CA ASP A 195 -18.28 -20.58 -11.01
C ASP A 195 -19.63 -20.55 -11.74
N ILE A 196 -20.65 -21.11 -11.10
CA ILE A 196 -22.02 -21.15 -11.62
C ILE A 196 -22.60 -19.75 -11.83
N ILE A 197 -22.27 -18.79 -10.94
CA ILE A 197 -22.82 -17.44 -11.05
C ILE A 197 -22.17 -16.60 -12.15
N SER A 198 -20.99 -16.96 -12.65
CA SER A 198 -20.33 -16.27 -13.77
C SER A 198 -20.70 -16.82 -15.13
N GLN A 199 -21.24 -18.05 -15.19
CA GLN A 199 -21.67 -18.64 -16.46
C GLN A 199 -22.84 -17.87 -17.07
N PRO A 200 -22.90 -17.69 -18.42
CA PRO A 200 -24.05 -17.08 -19.09
C PRO A 200 -25.31 -17.88 -18.81
N MET A 201 -26.45 -17.22 -18.84
CA MET A 201 -27.73 -17.94 -18.80
C MET A 201 -27.83 -18.86 -20.02
N LEU A 202 -28.03 -20.16 -19.80
CA LEU A 202 -28.37 -21.09 -20.86
C LEU A 202 -29.69 -20.60 -21.47
N LYS A 203 -29.63 -20.11 -22.68
CA LYS A 203 -30.86 -19.92 -23.48
C LYS A 203 -31.50 -21.29 -23.58
N GLY A 204 -32.70 -21.44 -22.97
CA GLY A 204 -33.37 -22.69 -22.72
C GLY A 204 -33.07 -23.78 -23.76
N GLU A 205 -32.51 -24.92 -23.29
CA GLU A 205 -32.45 -26.13 -24.08
C GLU A 205 -33.90 -26.50 -24.40
N LYS A 206 -34.27 -26.35 -25.66
CA LYS A 206 -35.49 -26.99 -26.16
C LYS A 206 -35.25 -28.49 -25.97
N SER A 207 -35.99 -29.10 -25.06
CA SER A 207 -36.05 -30.54 -24.99
C SER A 207 -36.49 -31.05 -26.36
N ASP A 208 -35.91 -32.13 -26.85
CA ASP A 208 -36.24 -32.71 -28.16
C ASP A 208 -37.73 -33.15 -28.28
N GLU A 209 -38.52 -33.05 -27.20
CA GLU A 209 -39.95 -33.33 -27.16
C GLU A 209 -40.86 -32.14 -27.54
N ASP A 210 -40.32 -30.91 -27.68
CA ASP A 210 -41.11 -29.72 -27.99
C ASP A 210 -41.05 -29.27 -29.44
N LYS A 211 -40.61 -30.13 -30.38
CA LYS A 211 -40.45 -29.79 -31.79
C LYS A 211 -41.76 -29.71 -32.58
N ASP A 212 -42.89 -30.08 -31.99
CA ASP A 212 -44.16 -30.17 -32.73
C ASP A 212 -45.22 -29.11 -32.38
N LYS A 213 -44.83 -28.03 -31.68
CA LYS A 213 -45.74 -26.90 -31.44
C LYS A 213 -45.20 -25.61 -32.04
N GLU A 214 -45.46 -25.40 -33.31
CA GLU A 214 -45.42 -24.06 -33.93
C GLU A 214 -46.53 -23.21 -33.30
N GLY A 215 -46.15 -22.14 -32.60
CA GLY A 215 -47.08 -21.05 -32.39
C GLY A 215 -47.21 -20.38 -31.03
N GLU A 216 -46.43 -20.72 -30.02
CA GLU A 216 -46.36 -19.86 -28.82
C GLU A 216 -44.93 -19.84 -28.25
N VAL A 217 -44.25 -18.69 -28.42
CA VAL A 217 -43.10 -18.37 -27.59
C VAL A 217 -43.61 -18.20 -26.16
N LEU A 218 -43.65 -19.28 -25.42
CA LEU A 218 -43.80 -19.22 -23.98
C LEU A 218 -42.55 -18.50 -23.44
N GLU A 219 -42.59 -17.16 -23.40
CA GLU A 219 -41.83 -16.40 -22.44
C GLU A 219 -42.18 -16.99 -21.07
N VAL A 220 -41.39 -17.93 -20.60
CA VAL A 220 -41.39 -18.30 -19.19
C VAL A 220 -40.84 -17.07 -18.46
N LYS A 221 -41.74 -16.14 -18.15
CA LYS A 221 -41.55 -15.08 -17.18
C LYS A 221 -41.47 -15.75 -15.80
N GLU A 222 -40.40 -16.53 -15.55
CA GLU A 222 -40.01 -16.79 -14.18
C GLU A 222 -39.68 -15.41 -13.58
N ASN A 223 -40.54 -14.94 -12.68
CA ASN A 223 -40.39 -13.63 -12.03
C ASN A 223 -39.30 -13.71 -10.94
N SER A 224 -38.16 -14.34 -11.31
CA SER A 224 -37.02 -14.56 -10.42
C SER A 224 -36.14 -13.34 -10.38
N GLY A 225 -35.87 -12.86 -9.17
CA GLY A 225 -34.91 -11.79 -8.94
C GLY A 225 -33.50 -12.17 -9.37
N TYR A 226 -33.08 -13.43 -9.19
CA TYR A 226 -31.77 -13.91 -9.62
C TYR A 226 -31.62 -13.88 -11.16
N LEU A 227 -32.60 -14.31 -11.91
CA LEU A 227 -32.55 -14.29 -13.38
C LEU A 227 -32.48 -12.85 -13.90
N LYS A 228 -33.21 -11.92 -13.29
CA LYS A 228 -33.09 -10.49 -13.59
C LYS A 228 -31.69 -9.94 -13.25
N ALA A 229 -31.12 -10.34 -12.10
CA ALA A 229 -29.76 -9.93 -11.73
C ALA A 229 -28.74 -10.44 -12.75
N LYS A 230 -28.89 -11.67 -13.26
CA LYS A 230 -28.07 -12.22 -14.35
C LYS A 230 -28.21 -11.44 -15.65
N GLN A 231 -29.42 -11.06 -16.03
CA GLN A 231 -29.66 -10.18 -17.18
C GLN A 231 -28.94 -8.84 -17.00
N TYR A 232 -29.04 -8.21 -15.82
CA TYR A 232 -28.31 -6.97 -15.53
C TYR A 232 -26.79 -7.14 -15.55
N MET A 233 -26.26 -8.33 -15.21
CA MET A 233 -24.82 -8.62 -15.41
C MET A 233 -24.44 -8.61 -16.89
N GLU A 234 -25.24 -9.21 -17.76
CA GLU A 234 -25.02 -9.23 -19.22
C GLU A 234 -25.15 -7.83 -19.84
N GLU A 235 -26.04 -7.00 -19.31
CA GLU A 235 -26.25 -5.60 -19.69
C GLU A 235 -25.24 -4.62 -19.07
N GLU A 236 -24.33 -5.09 -18.23
CA GLU A 236 -23.36 -4.28 -17.45
C GLU A 236 -24.04 -3.24 -16.52
N ASN A 237 -25.29 -3.49 -16.14
CA ASN A 237 -26.07 -2.64 -15.22
C ASN A 237 -25.91 -3.14 -13.76
N TYR A 238 -24.69 -3.07 -13.24
CA TYR A 238 -24.31 -3.69 -11.98
C TYR A 238 -25.00 -3.12 -10.74
N ASP A 239 -25.46 -1.88 -10.77
CA ASP A 239 -26.14 -1.21 -9.65
C ASP A 239 -27.47 -1.89 -9.26
N LYS A 240 -28.09 -2.64 -10.18
CA LYS A 240 -29.36 -3.33 -9.95
C LYS A 240 -29.22 -4.71 -9.30
N ILE A 241 -28.03 -5.31 -9.34
CA ILE A 241 -27.82 -6.72 -9.01
C ILE A 241 -28.15 -7.01 -7.54
N ILE A 242 -27.65 -6.20 -6.61
CA ILE A 242 -27.88 -6.39 -5.15
C ILE A 242 -29.38 -6.35 -4.85
N SER A 243 -30.11 -5.41 -5.44
CA SER A 243 -31.55 -5.27 -5.20
C SER A 243 -32.36 -6.44 -5.76
N GLU A 244 -32.03 -6.91 -6.96
CA GLU A 244 -32.74 -8.05 -7.57
C GLU A 244 -32.41 -9.37 -6.84
N CYS A 245 -31.15 -9.61 -6.46
CA CYS A 245 -30.80 -10.76 -5.64
C CYS A 245 -31.54 -10.73 -4.28
N SER A 246 -31.72 -9.54 -3.68
CA SER A 246 -32.47 -9.40 -2.42
C SER A 246 -33.93 -9.83 -2.57
N LYS A 247 -34.58 -9.49 -3.70
CA LYS A 247 -35.95 -9.94 -3.97
C LYS A 247 -36.07 -11.47 -4.06
N GLU A 248 -35.10 -12.15 -4.71
CA GLU A 248 -35.06 -13.61 -4.78
C GLU A 248 -34.91 -14.25 -3.39
N ILE A 249 -34.04 -13.66 -2.57
CA ILE A 249 -33.75 -14.16 -1.22
C ILE A 249 -34.96 -13.97 -0.31
N ASP A 250 -35.59 -12.80 -0.34
CA ASP A 250 -36.76 -12.46 0.47
C ASP A 250 -37.98 -13.34 0.11
N ALA A 251 -38.12 -13.64 -1.19
CA ALA A 251 -39.14 -14.54 -1.70
C ALA A 251 -38.85 -16.03 -1.42
N GLN A 252 -37.67 -16.38 -0.89
CA GLN A 252 -37.17 -17.76 -0.77
C GLN A 252 -37.30 -18.53 -2.10
N GLY A 253 -36.95 -17.85 -3.21
CA GLY A 253 -37.09 -18.37 -4.55
C GLY A 253 -36.19 -19.57 -4.84
N LYS A 254 -36.41 -20.19 -6.01
CA LYS A 254 -35.67 -21.38 -6.46
C LYS A 254 -34.16 -21.20 -6.50
N TYR A 255 -33.69 -19.97 -6.84
CA TYR A 255 -32.28 -19.62 -7.00
C TYR A 255 -31.72 -18.85 -5.78
N MET A 256 -32.28 -19.12 -4.58
CA MET A 256 -31.86 -18.40 -3.36
C MET A 256 -30.37 -18.56 -3.07
N ALA A 257 -29.79 -19.75 -3.27
CA ALA A 257 -28.37 -19.99 -2.99
C ALA A 257 -27.44 -19.23 -3.96
N GLU A 258 -27.79 -19.21 -5.25
CA GLU A 258 -27.10 -18.47 -6.30
C GLU A 258 -27.23 -16.96 -6.06
N ALA A 259 -28.42 -16.49 -5.69
CA ALA A 259 -28.68 -15.08 -5.38
C ALA A 259 -27.87 -14.61 -4.16
N LEU A 260 -27.79 -15.42 -3.10
CA LEU A 260 -26.95 -15.15 -1.94
C LEU A 260 -25.47 -15.01 -2.33
N LEU A 261 -24.94 -15.95 -3.13
CA LEU A 261 -23.55 -15.91 -3.58
C LEU A 261 -23.27 -14.72 -4.47
N LEU A 262 -24.16 -14.41 -5.42
CA LEU A 262 -24.03 -13.27 -6.33
C LEU A 262 -24.09 -11.94 -5.55
N ARG A 263 -25.05 -11.79 -4.63
CA ARG A 263 -25.16 -10.60 -3.78
C ARG A 263 -23.94 -10.41 -2.90
N ALA A 264 -23.46 -11.48 -2.26
CA ALA A 264 -22.24 -11.45 -1.46
C ALA A 264 -21.02 -11.04 -2.30
N THR A 265 -20.93 -11.54 -3.54
CA THR A 265 -19.86 -11.17 -4.47
C THR A 265 -19.87 -9.66 -4.74
N PHE A 266 -21.03 -9.08 -5.03
CA PHE A 266 -21.14 -7.63 -5.25
C PHE A 266 -20.89 -6.83 -3.98
N TYR A 267 -21.29 -7.33 -2.79
CA TYR A 267 -20.89 -6.70 -1.52
C TYR A 267 -19.38 -6.69 -1.33
N LEU A 268 -18.66 -7.77 -1.70
CA LEU A 268 -17.19 -7.78 -1.65
C LEU A 268 -16.58 -6.81 -2.66
N LEU A 269 -17.11 -6.74 -3.87
CA LEU A 269 -16.64 -5.84 -4.93
C LEU A 269 -16.74 -4.36 -4.56
N ILE A 270 -17.80 -3.98 -3.82
CA ILE A 270 -17.95 -2.62 -3.27
C ILE A 270 -17.28 -2.44 -1.90
N GLY A 271 -16.57 -3.48 -1.41
CA GLY A 271 -15.84 -3.46 -0.15
C GLY A 271 -16.73 -3.54 1.10
N ASN A 272 -17.96 -4.05 1.00
CA ASN A 272 -18.85 -4.22 2.15
C ASN A 272 -18.79 -5.67 2.69
N ALA A 273 -17.66 -6.01 3.30
CA ALA A 273 -17.42 -7.34 3.88
C ALA A 273 -18.44 -7.73 4.96
N ASN A 274 -18.95 -6.74 5.72
CA ASN A 274 -19.94 -6.98 6.78
C ASN A 274 -21.29 -7.46 6.22
N ALA A 275 -21.70 -6.95 5.05
CA ALA A 275 -22.91 -7.39 4.38
C ALA A 275 -22.69 -8.70 3.60
N ALA A 276 -21.48 -8.92 3.06
CA ALA A 276 -21.13 -10.13 2.32
C ALA A 276 -21.09 -11.38 3.22
N LYS A 277 -20.49 -11.26 4.40
CA LYS A 277 -20.23 -12.41 5.28
C LYS A 277 -21.47 -13.24 5.65
N PRO A 278 -22.60 -12.67 6.08
CA PRO A 278 -23.81 -13.44 6.39
C PRO A 278 -24.33 -14.25 5.20
N ASP A 279 -24.27 -13.69 3.99
CA ASP A 279 -24.71 -14.39 2.78
C ASP A 279 -23.78 -15.56 2.46
N LEU A 280 -22.46 -15.36 2.54
CA LEU A 280 -21.47 -16.42 2.36
C LEU A 280 -21.62 -17.53 3.41
N ASP A 281 -21.79 -17.18 4.68
CA ASP A 281 -22.00 -18.13 5.77
C ASP A 281 -23.27 -18.97 5.50
N LYS A 282 -24.33 -18.33 5.00
CA LYS A 282 -25.58 -19.02 4.65
C LYS A 282 -25.38 -20.02 3.53
N VAL A 283 -24.76 -19.61 2.40
CA VAL A 283 -24.47 -20.51 1.27
C VAL A 283 -23.64 -21.72 1.72
N ILE A 284 -22.59 -21.49 2.50
CA ILE A 284 -21.72 -22.57 3.02
C ILE A 284 -22.50 -23.56 3.87
N SER A 285 -23.46 -23.09 4.66
CA SER A 285 -24.29 -23.91 5.55
C SER A 285 -25.37 -24.72 4.85
N LEU A 286 -25.77 -24.33 3.62
CA LEU A 286 -26.80 -25.00 2.84
C LEU A 286 -26.27 -26.32 2.25
N LYS A 287 -26.44 -27.44 2.97
CA LYS A 287 -25.94 -28.76 2.54
C LYS A 287 -26.55 -29.25 1.23
N GLU A 288 -27.77 -28.84 0.93
CA GLU A 288 -28.51 -29.16 -0.30
C GLU A 288 -28.02 -28.32 -1.50
N ALA A 289 -27.35 -27.18 -1.26
CA ALA A 289 -26.83 -26.35 -2.35
C ALA A 289 -25.72 -27.06 -3.12
N ASN A 290 -25.62 -26.72 -4.41
CA ASN A 290 -24.58 -27.25 -5.28
C ASN A 290 -23.20 -27.06 -4.63
N VAL A 291 -22.39 -28.13 -4.64
CA VAL A 291 -21.05 -28.13 -4.02
C VAL A 291 -20.14 -27.04 -4.60
N LYS A 292 -20.27 -26.73 -5.89
CA LYS A 292 -19.51 -25.62 -6.53
C LYS A 292 -19.89 -24.25 -5.98
N LEU A 293 -21.17 -23.99 -5.66
CA LEU A 293 -21.58 -22.73 -5.01
C LEU A 293 -20.98 -22.62 -3.61
N ARG A 294 -20.99 -23.72 -2.85
CA ARG A 294 -20.41 -23.76 -1.51
C ARG A 294 -18.90 -23.58 -1.52
N ALA A 295 -18.21 -24.25 -2.44
CA ALA A 295 -16.76 -24.08 -2.63
C ALA A 295 -16.41 -22.65 -3.03
N ASN A 296 -17.16 -22.05 -3.95
CA ASN A 296 -16.97 -20.66 -4.37
C ASN A 296 -17.22 -19.67 -3.20
N ALA A 297 -18.25 -19.91 -2.40
CA ALA A 297 -18.51 -19.10 -1.21
C ALA A 297 -17.35 -19.17 -0.19
N LEU A 298 -16.74 -20.34 -0.02
CA LEU A 298 -15.54 -20.53 0.82
C LEU A 298 -14.33 -19.80 0.25
N ILE A 299 -14.07 -19.87 -1.07
CA ILE A 299 -13.00 -19.12 -1.73
C ILE A 299 -13.17 -17.62 -1.48
N LYS A 300 -14.37 -17.10 -1.71
CA LYS A 300 -14.68 -15.67 -1.54
C LYS A 300 -14.57 -15.23 -0.07
N ARG A 301 -15.05 -16.05 0.88
CA ARG A 301 -14.92 -15.75 2.31
C ARG A 301 -13.47 -15.85 2.78
N GLY A 302 -12.71 -16.83 2.30
CA GLY A 302 -11.28 -16.95 2.54
C GLY A 302 -10.50 -15.72 2.03
N SER A 303 -10.80 -15.25 0.80
CA SER A 303 -10.20 -14.02 0.24
C SER A 303 -10.57 -12.78 1.07
N MET A 304 -11.81 -12.68 1.53
CA MET A 304 -12.26 -11.62 2.44
C MET A 304 -11.47 -11.63 3.76
N TYR A 305 -11.28 -12.80 4.38
CA TYR A 305 -10.50 -12.92 5.61
C TYR A 305 -9.03 -12.51 5.40
N MET A 306 -8.45 -12.80 4.24
CA MET A 306 -7.09 -12.36 3.93
C MET A 306 -6.99 -10.82 3.87
N GLN A 307 -7.95 -10.16 3.21
CA GLN A 307 -8.04 -8.70 3.18
C GLN A 307 -8.21 -8.08 4.58
N GLN A 308 -8.86 -8.80 5.51
CA GLN A 308 -9.04 -8.42 6.91
C GLN A 308 -7.85 -8.80 7.80
N GLN A 309 -6.72 -9.21 7.24
CA GLN A 309 -5.53 -9.67 7.99
C GLN A 309 -5.80 -10.86 8.93
N GLN A 310 -6.68 -11.76 8.51
CA GLN A 310 -7.04 -12.98 9.25
C GLN A 310 -6.58 -14.25 8.48
N PRO A 311 -5.26 -14.47 8.31
CA PRO A 311 -4.73 -15.51 7.43
C PRO A 311 -5.10 -16.93 7.90
N LEU A 312 -5.28 -17.15 9.19
CA LEU A 312 -5.67 -18.47 9.71
C LEU A 312 -7.09 -18.85 9.26
N LEU A 313 -8.05 -17.92 9.35
CA LEU A 313 -9.41 -18.16 8.87
C LEU A 313 -9.45 -18.31 7.36
N SER A 314 -8.66 -17.51 6.64
CA SER A 314 -8.49 -17.63 5.19
C SER A 314 -8.03 -19.05 4.80
N THR A 315 -6.95 -19.53 5.42
CA THR A 315 -6.40 -20.87 5.14
C THR A 315 -7.41 -21.98 5.48
N GLN A 316 -8.17 -21.85 6.57
CA GLN A 316 -9.22 -22.81 6.92
C GLN A 316 -10.30 -22.90 5.84
N ASP A 317 -10.79 -21.78 5.33
CA ASP A 317 -11.81 -21.75 4.30
C ASP A 317 -11.32 -22.35 2.98
N PHE A 318 -10.10 -22.05 2.56
CA PHE A 318 -9.53 -22.64 1.35
C PHE A 318 -9.30 -24.14 1.46
N ASN A 319 -8.87 -24.63 2.63
CA ASN A 319 -8.73 -26.07 2.86
C ASN A 319 -10.11 -26.76 2.85
N MET A 320 -11.11 -26.16 3.51
CA MET A 320 -12.47 -26.67 3.47
C MET A 320 -13.04 -26.69 2.04
N ALA A 321 -12.74 -25.69 1.21
CA ALA A 321 -13.14 -25.67 -0.20
C ALA A 321 -12.53 -26.86 -0.97
N ALA A 322 -11.24 -27.14 -0.77
CA ALA A 322 -10.56 -28.28 -1.38
C ALA A 322 -11.13 -29.64 -0.89
N ASP A 323 -11.52 -29.74 0.38
CA ASP A 323 -12.10 -30.95 0.94
C ASP A 323 -13.50 -31.25 0.37
N ILE A 324 -14.33 -30.22 0.16
CA ILE A 324 -15.71 -30.42 -0.32
C ILE A 324 -15.79 -30.55 -1.84
N ASP A 325 -14.87 -29.92 -2.59
CA ASP A 325 -14.85 -29.96 -4.07
C ASP A 325 -13.40 -30.14 -4.60
N PRO A 326 -12.81 -31.33 -4.42
CA PRO A 326 -11.41 -31.58 -4.77
C PRO A 326 -11.13 -31.60 -6.28
N GLN A 327 -12.16 -31.55 -7.14
CA GLN A 327 -12.00 -31.48 -8.59
C GLN A 327 -12.20 -30.06 -9.14
N ASN A 328 -12.34 -29.09 -8.29
CA ASN A 328 -12.55 -27.69 -8.66
C ASN A 328 -11.20 -26.96 -8.83
N ALA A 329 -10.82 -26.69 -10.06
CA ALA A 329 -9.56 -26.03 -10.38
C ALA A 329 -9.43 -24.62 -9.75
N ASP A 330 -10.53 -23.89 -9.61
CA ASP A 330 -10.54 -22.53 -9.04
C ASP A 330 -10.10 -22.55 -7.57
N VAL A 331 -10.42 -23.60 -6.80
CA VAL A 331 -10.00 -23.75 -5.40
C VAL A 331 -8.47 -23.71 -5.31
N TYR A 332 -7.79 -24.54 -6.10
CA TYR A 332 -6.34 -24.63 -6.11
C TYR A 332 -5.69 -23.36 -6.68
N HIS A 333 -6.30 -22.78 -7.72
CA HIS A 333 -5.83 -21.52 -8.28
C HIS A 333 -5.79 -20.41 -7.22
N HIS A 334 -6.92 -20.15 -6.53
CA HIS A 334 -7.01 -19.08 -5.54
C HIS A 334 -6.27 -19.42 -4.24
N ARG A 335 -6.19 -20.70 -3.85
CA ARG A 335 -5.36 -21.12 -2.71
C ARG A 335 -3.87 -20.94 -3.00
N GLY A 336 -3.43 -21.22 -4.22
CA GLY A 336 -2.06 -20.92 -4.67
C GLY A 336 -1.73 -19.42 -4.56
N GLN A 337 -2.65 -18.55 -5.00
CA GLN A 337 -2.50 -17.09 -4.83
C GLN A 337 -2.39 -16.69 -3.36
N LEU A 338 -3.24 -17.24 -2.48
CA LEU A 338 -3.13 -17.02 -1.03
C LEU A 338 -1.76 -17.41 -0.48
N LYS A 339 -1.26 -18.59 -0.87
CA LYS A 339 0.04 -19.10 -0.39
C LYS A 339 1.21 -18.23 -0.86
N ILE A 340 1.13 -17.63 -2.05
CA ILE A 340 2.11 -16.62 -2.49
C ILE A 340 2.11 -15.40 -1.56
N LEU A 341 0.93 -14.91 -1.13
CA LEU A 341 0.82 -13.79 -0.20
C LEU A 341 1.35 -14.14 1.19
N LEU A 342 1.33 -15.41 1.57
CA LEU A 342 1.85 -15.93 2.84
C LEU A 342 3.33 -16.36 2.75
N ASP A 343 4.00 -16.10 1.63
CA ASP A 343 5.39 -16.51 1.34
C ASP A 343 5.63 -18.03 1.41
N GLN A 344 4.57 -18.81 1.11
CA GLN A 344 4.58 -20.28 1.06
C GLN A 344 4.69 -20.77 -0.39
N VAL A 345 5.83 -20.51 -1.02
CA VAL A 345 5.96 -20.63 -2.48
C VAL A 345 5.89 -22.09 -2.95
N GLU A 346 6.50 -23.03 -2.23
CA GLU A 346 6.48 -24.46 -2.58
C GLU A 346 5.05 -25.01 -2.58
N GLU A 347 4.28 -24.68 -1.56
CA GLU A 347 2.87 -25.09 -1.46
C GLU A 347 1.98 -24.37 -2.49
N ALA A 348 2.32 -23.13 -2.84
CA ALA A 348 1.64 -22.41 -3.92
C ALA A 348 1.88 -23.07 -5.28
N VAL A 349 3.11 -23.47 -5.58
CA VAL A 349 3.47 -24.20 -6.80
C VAL A 349 2.73 -25.53 -6.87
N ALA A 350 2.63 -26.27 -5.77
CA ALA A 350 1.86 -27.51 -5.71
C ALA A 350 0.36 -27.31 -6.01
N ASP A 351 -0.23 -26.23 -5.51
CA ASP A 351 -1.61 -25.88 -5.81
C ASP A 351 -1.79 -25.45 -7.28
N PHE A 352 -0.87 -24.69 -7.86
CA PHE A 352 -0.93 -24.38 -9.30
C PHE A 352 -0.75 -25.63 -10.16
N ASP A 353 0.11 -26.59 -9.75
CA ASP A 353 0.25 -27.86 -10.45
C ASP A 353 -1.05 -28.69 -10.42
N GLU A 354 -1.74 -28.70 -9.28
CA GLU A 354 -3.04 -29.36 -9.19
C GLU A 354 -4.11 -28.64 -10.03
N CYS A 355 -4.14 -27.31 -10.02
CA CYS A 355 -4.99 -26.54 -10.92
C CYS A 355 -4.72 -26.88 -12.40
N ILE A 356 -3.46 -26.95 -12.81
CA ILE A 356 -3.04 -27.28 -14.19
C ILE A 356 -3.37 -28.75 -14.51
N ARG A 357 -3.24 -29.67 -13.57
CA ARG A 357 -3.65 -31.07 -13.75
C ARG A 357 -5.14 -31.21 -14.03
N LEU A 358 -5.96 -30.47 -13.29
CA LEU A 358 -7.43 -30.45 -13.45
C LEU A 358 -7.85 -29.70 -14.71
N ARG A 359 -7.10 -28.65 -15.09
CA ARG A 359 -7.39 -27.79 -16.24
C ARG A 359 -6.08 -27.44 -16.99
N PRO A 360 -5.63 -28.31 -17.92
CA PRO A 360 -4.36 -28.11 -18.66
C PRO A 360 -4.34 -26.86 -19.55
N GLU A 361 -5.49 -26.34 -19.91
CA GLU A 361 -5.66 -25.11 -20.71
C GLU A 361 -5.68 -23.81 -19.87
N SER A 362 -5.53 -23.90 -18.56
CA SER A 362 -5.45 -22.72 -17.69
C SER A 362 -4.14 -21.97 -17.91
N ALA A 363 -4.16 -21.01 -18.85
CA ALA A 363 -3.02 -20.13 -19.13
C ALA A 363 -2.61 -19.32 -17.90
N LEU A 364 -3.61 -18.82 -17.16
CA LEU A 364 -3.41 -18.01 -15.97
C LEU A 364 -2.67 -18.78 -14.86
N ALA A 365 -3.08 -20.02 -14.56
CA ALA A 365 -2.40 -20.83 -13.55
C ALA A 365 -0.94 -21.16 -13.96
N GLN A 366 -0.69 -21.41 -15.25
CA GLN A 366 0.67 -21.65 -15.74
C GLN A 366 1.55 -20.41 -15.63
N ALA A 367 1.03 -19.22 -15.97
CA ALA A 367 1.74 -17.96 -15.84
C ALA A 367 2.05 -17.63 -14.38
N GLN A 368 1.08 -17.80 -13.49
CA GLN A 368 1.26 -17.55 -12.05
C GLN A 368 2.22 -18.53 -11.39
N LYS A 369 2.23 -19.81 -11.81
CA LYS A 369 3.26 -20.77 -11.40
C LYS A 369 4.66 -20.28 -11.78
N CYS A 370 4.86 -19.85 -13.04
CA CYS A 370 6.14 -19.31 -13.49
C CYS A 370 6.57 -18.11 -12.66
N PHE A 371 5.63 -17.23 -12.34
CA PHE A 371 5.90 -16.03 -11.53
C PHE A 371 6.27 -16.38 -10.08
N ALA A 372 5.60 -17.36 -9.48
CA ALA A 372 5.93 -17.87 -8.15
C ALA A 372 7.37 -18.42 -8.10
N LEU A 373 7.72 -19.29 -9.05
CA LEU A 373 9.07 -19.85 -9.18
C LEU A 373 10.12 -18.77 -9.43
N TYR A 374 9.79 -17.78 -10.28
CA TYR A 374 10.67 -16.63 -10.54
C TYR A 374 10.94 -15.84 -9.27
N ARG A 375 9.91 -15.46 -8.52
CA ARG A 375 10.06 -14.71 -7.27
C ARG A 375 10.92 -15.43 -6.25
N GLN A 376 10.71 -16.74 -6.06
CA GLN A 376 11.51 -17.56 -5.17
C GLN A 376 12.98 -17.59 -5.59
N ALA A 377 13.24 -17.83 -6.88
CA ALA A 377 14.59 -17.85 -7.43
C ALA A 377 15.28 -16.48 -7.33
N TYR A 378 14.54 -15.39 -7.55
CA TYR A 378 15.05 -14.03 -7.47
C TYR A 378 15.42 -13.65 -6.03
N THR A 379 14.56 -13.94 -5.06
CA THR A 379 14.83 -13.71 -3.63
C THR A 379 16.03 -14.53 -3.14
N GLY A 380 16.14 -15.78 -3.64
CA GLY A 380 17.26 -16.67 -3.33
C GLY A 380 18.54 -16.43 -4.15
N ASN A 381 18.58 -15.40 -5.02
CA ASN A 381 19.69 -15.11 -5.94
C ASN A 381 20.15 -16.35 -6.75
N ASN A 382 19.23 -17.23 -7.14
CA ASN A 382 19.52 -18.46 -7.87
C ASN A 382 19.40 -18.24 -9.37
N SER A 383 20.50 -17.88 -10.03
CA SER A 383 20.54 -17.56 -11.46
C SER A 383 20.03 -18.71 -12.36
N SER A 384 20.30 -19.97 -12.02
CA SER A 384 19.84 -21.13 -12.80
C SER A 384 18.31 -21.28 -12.74
N GLN A 385 17.73 -21.13 -11.56
CA GLN A 385 16.28 -21.19 -11.36
C GLN A 385 15.58 -19.96 -11.97
N ILE A 386 16.20 -18.77 -11.91
CA ILE A 386 15.70 -17.59 -12.61
C ILE A 386 15.59 -17.86 -14.11
N GLN A 387 16.66 -18.38 -14.74
CA GLN A 387 16.64 -18.72 -16.16
C GLN A 387 15.57 -19.77 -16.51
N ALA A 388 15.40 -20.79 -15.66
CA ALA A 388 14.36 -21.80 -15.84
C ALA A 388 12.94 -21.18 -15.78
N ALA A 389 12.68 -20.28 -14.84
CA ALA A 389 11.40 -19.59 -14.72
C ALA A 389 11.15 -18.65 -15.93
N MET A 390 12.18 -17.91 -16.38
CA MET A 390 12.09 -17.06 -17.57
C MET A 390 11.76 -17.86 -18.83
N LYS A 391 12.39 -19.03 -19.01
CA LYS A 391 12.05 -19.97 -20.09
C LYS A 391 10.62 -20.49 -19.97
N GLY A 392 10.16 -20.74 -18.75
CA GLY A 392 8.77 -21.12 -18.49
C GLY A 392 7.77 -20.08 -18.99
N PHE A 393 8.05 -18.79 -18.78
CA PHE A 393 7.21 -17.72 -19.35
C PHE A 393 7.20 -17.72 -20.87
N GLU A 394 8.36 -17.91 -21.53
CA GLU A 394 8.42 -18.01 -23.00
C GLU A 394 7.57 -19.16 -23.53
N GLU A 395 7.58 -20.30 -22.85
CA GLU A 395 6.74 -21.45 -23.19
C GLU A 395 5.25 -21.17 -23.00
N VAL A 396 4.88 -20.47 -21.90
CA VAL A 396 3.49 -20.11 -21.60
C VAL A 396 2.94 -19.16 -22.66
N ILE A 397 3.63 -18.05 -22.98
CA ILE A 397 3.15 -17.08 -23.97
C ILE A 397 3.11 -17.66 -25.40
N LYS A 398 4.01 -18.62 -25.71
CA LYS A 398 3.97 -19.36 -26.98
C LYS A 398 2.77 -20.30 -27.06
N LYS A 399 2.46 -21.01 -25.97
CA LYS A 399 1.33 -21.94 -25.89
C LYS A 399 -0.01 -21.21 -25.84
N PHE A 400 -0.04 -20.06 -25.16
CA PHE A 400 -1.25 -19.26 -24.92
C PHE A 400 -1.05 -17.80 -25.35
N PRO A 401 -0.97 -17.52 -26.64
CA PRO A 401 -0.65 -16.20 -27.17
C PRO A 401 -1.73 -15.12 -26.91
N ARG A 402 -2.88 -15.52 -26.36
CA ARG A 402 -3.98 -14.61 -25.98
C ARG A 402 -4.09 -14.38 -24.47
N CYS A 403 -3.14 -14.86 -23.67
CA CYS A 403 -3.14 -14.66 -22.23
C CYS A 403 -2.43 -13.33 -21.87
N ALA A 404 -3.18 -12.24 -21.75
CA ALA A 404 -2.65 -10.93 -21.41
C ALA A 404 -1.89 -10.94 -20.08
N GLU A 405 -2.43 -11.60 -19.04
CA GLU A 405 -1.76 -11.75 -17.74
C GLU A 405 -0.39 -12.44 -17.85
N GLY A 406 -0.26 -13.45 -18.74
CA GLY A 406 1.02 -14.10 -18.99
C GLY A 406 2.08 -13.13 -19.49
N TYR A 407 1.73 -12.24 -20.41
CA TYR A 407 2.62 -11.18 -20.89
C TYR A 407 2.93 -10.15 -19.79
N ALA A 408 1.94 -9.75 -18.99
CA ALA A 408 2.13 -8.79 -17.91
C ALA A 408 3.07 -9.31 -16.83
N LEU A 409 2.91 -10.55 -16.37
CA LEU A 409 3.78 -11.18 -15.38
C LEU A 409 5.20 -11.40 -15.93
N TYR A 410 5.32 -11.78 -17.19
CA TYR A 410 6.63 -11.90 -17.84
C TYR A 410 7.32 -10.55 -17.98
N ALA A 411 6.59 -9.49 -18.38
CA ALA A 411 7.13 -8.13 -18.45
C ALA A 411 7.66 -7.65 -17.09
N GLN A 412 6.97 -7.99 -16.02
CA GLN A 412 7.41 -7.68 -14.66
C GLN A 412 8.73 -8.39 -14.33
N ALA A 413 8.82 -9.69 -14.59
CA ALA A 413 10.05 -10.46 -14.38
C ALA A 413 11.22 -9.94 -15.23
N LEU A 414 10.97 -9.54 -16.49
CA LEU A 414 11.95 -8.91 -17.37
C LEU A 414 12.41 -7.55 -16.84
N THR A 415 11.52 -6.77 -16.26
CA THR A 415 11.84 -5.47 -15.64
C THR A 415 12.78 -5.65 -14.47
N ASP A 416 12.52 -6.63 -13.58
CA ASP A 416 13.41 -6.95 -12.45
C ASP A 416 14.79 -7.41 -12.92
N GLN A 417 14.86 -8.11 -14.07
CA GLN A 417 16.10 -8.53 -14.72
C GLN A 417 16.74 -7.42 -15.59
N GLN A 418 16.22 -6.18 -15.53
CA GLN A 418 16.68 -5.03 -16.32
C GLN A 418 16.64 -5.26 -17.85
N GLN A 419 15.85 -6.22 -18.33
CA GLN A 419 15.61 -6.46 -19.74
C GLN A 419 14.49 -5.55 -20.27
N PHE A 420 14.65 -4.25 -20.06
CA PHE A 420 13.59 -3.26 -20.24
C PHE A 420 12.99 -3.22 -21.65
N GLY A 421 13.80 -3.40 -22.70
CA GLY A 421 13.30 -3.41 -24.08
C GLY A 421 12.33 -4.56 -24.34
N LYS A 422 12.65 -5.77 -23.85
CA LYS A 422 11.72 -6.91 -23.95
C LYS A 422 10.49 -6.71 -23.08
N ALA A 423 10.65 -6.15 -21.87
CA ALA A 423 9.53 -5.85 -20.99
C ALA A 423 8.53 -4.89 -21.66
N ASP A 424 9.03 -3.86 -22.35
CA ASP A 424 8.20 -2.90 -23.08
C ASP A 424 7.40 -3.57 -24.21
N GLU A 425 8.04 -4.48 -24.98
CA GLU A 425 7.36 -5.28 -26.01
C GLU A 425 6.26 -6.19 -25.40
N MET A 426 6.50 -6.77 -24.21
CA MET A 426 5.50 -7.61 -23.56
C MET A 426 4.30 -6.78 -23.06
N TYR A 427 4.54 -5.57 -22.53
CA TYR A 427 3.43 -4.66 -22.19
C TYR A 427 2.67 -4.20 -23.43
N ASP A 428 3.32 -4.00 -24.60
CA ASP A 428 2.62 -3.71 -25.85
C ASP A 428 1.71 -4.86 -26.24
N LYS A 429 2.16 -6.11 -26.15
CA LYS A 429 1.32 -7.29 -26.38
C LYS A 429 0.14 -7.37 -25.42
N CYS A 430 0.34 -7.02 -24.16
CA CYS A 430 -0.73 -6.98 -23.18
C CYS A 430 -1.79 -5.92 -23.56
N ILE A 431 -1.35 -4.71 -23.97
CA ILE A 431 -2.22 -3.61 -24.42
C ILE A 431 -2.96 -3.99 -25.71
N ASP A 432 -2.32 -4.65 -26.66
CA ASP A 432 -2.96 -5.12 -27.90
C ASP A 432 -4.10 -6.12 -27.61
N LEU A 433 -3.95 -6.95 -26.57
CA LEU A 433 -4.95 -7.95 -26.16
C LEU A 433 -6.06 -7.36 -25.30
N GLU A 434 -5.73 -6.45 -24.41
CA GLU A 434 -6.64 -5.80 -23.45
C GLU A 434 -6.41 -4.28 -23.43
N PRO A 435 -6.84 -3.55 -24.47
CA PRO A 435 -6.59 -2.11 -24.58
C PRO A 435 -7.34 -1.26 -23.54
N ASP A 436 -8.31 -1.84 -22.87
CA ASP A 436 -9.12 -1.24 -21.81
C ASP A 436 -8.62 -1.59 -20.39
N ASN A 437 -7.51 -2.33 -20.27
CA ASN A 437 -6.88 -2.65 -18.99
C ASN A 437 -5.97 -1.50 -18.53
N ALA A 438 -6.52 -0.57 -17.77
CA ALA A 438 -5.81 0.61 -17.25
C ALA A 438 -4.52 0.26 -16.48
N THR A 439 -4.51 -0.84 -15.73
CA THR A 439 -3.36 -1.28 -14.92
C THR A 439 -2.12 -1.53 -15.76
N THR A 440 -2.28 -2.08 -16.98
CA THR A 440 -1.15 -2.32 -17.89
C THR A 440 -0.46 -1.02 -18.31
N TYR A 441 -1.23 0.04 -18.57
CA TYR A 441 -0.66 1.35 -18.91
C TYR A 441 0.11 1.96 -17.74
N VAL A 442 -0.35 1.77 -16.50
CA VAL A 442 0.39 2.21 -15.30
C VAL A 442 1.73 1.49 -15.20
N HIS A 443 1.74 0.16 -15.34
CA HIS A 443 2.99 -0.61 -15.30
C HIS A 443 3.96 -0.22 -16.43
N LYS A 444 3.45 -0.02 -17.65
CA LYS A 444 4.27 0.47 -18.76
C LYS A 444 4.79 1.89 -18.50
N GLY A 445 4.00 2.76 -17.89
CA GLY A 445 4.45 4.09 -17.47
C GLY A 445 5.60 4.03 -16.46
N LEU A 446 5.47 3.18 -15.44
CA LEU A 446 6.55 2.93 -14.47
C LEU A 446 7.81 2.36 -15.12
N LEU A 447 7.67 1.47 -16.12
CA LEU A 447 8.79 0.95 -16.89
C LEU A 447 9.54 2.08 -17.62
N GLN A 448 8.84 3.02 -18.28
CA GLN A 448 9.48 4.14 -18.98
C GLN A 448 10.25 5.05 -18.02
N LEU A 449 9.71 5.28 -16.81
CA LEU A 449 10.41 6.02 -15.75
C LEU A 449 11.68 5.31 -15.30
N GLN A 450 11.63 4.01 -15.07
CA GLN A 450 12.78 3.24 -14.60
C GLN A 450 13.85 3.06 -15.68
N TRP A 451 13.44 2.81 -16.93
CA TRP A 451 14.34 2.51 -18.04
C TRP A 451 14.99 3.75 -18.64
N LYS A 452 14.15 4.71 -19.05
CA LYS A 452 14.60 5.88 -19.82
C LYS A 452 14.67 7.15 -18.99
N GLN A 453 14.21 7.09 -17.73
CA GLN A 453 13.98 8.28 -16.90
C GLN A 453 13.07 9.31 -17.63
N ASP A 454 12.21 8.81 -18.52
CA ASP A 454 11.28 9.60 -19.31
C ASP A 454 10.01 9.87 -18.51
N LEU A 455 10.06 10.96 -17.76
CA LEU A 455 8.99 11.36 -16.87
C LEU A 455 7.71 11.75 -17.65
N ASP A 456 7.87 12.42 -18.79
CA ASP A 456 6.74 12.90 -19.59
C ASP A 456 5.98 11.71 -20.20
N ARG A 457 6.71 10.75 -20.76
CA ARG A 457 6.10 9.52 -21.29
C ARG A 457 5.46 8.67 -20.21
N GLY A 458 6.11 8.56 -19.05
CA GLY A 458 5.54 7.85 -17.90
C GLY A 458 4.21 8.46 -17.45
N LEU A 459 4.17 9.78 -17.28
CA LEU A 459 2.95 10.50 -16.90
C LEU A 459 1.86 10.45 -17.97
N GLU A 460 2.21 10.49 -19.25
CA GLU A 460 1.26 10.33 -20.36
C GLU A 460 0.56 8.96 -20.28
N LEU A 461 1.30 7.88 -20.08
CA LEU A 461 0.74 6.54 -19.97
C LEU A 461 -0.15 6.38 -18.73
N ILE A 462 0.25 6.95 -17.58
CA ILE A 462 -0.58 6.91 -16.37
C ILE A 462 -1.84 7.76 -16.54
N SER A 463 -1.74 8.91 -17.21
CA SER A 463 -2.91 9.74 -17.55
C SER A 463 -3.85 8.98 -18.47
N LYS A 464 -3.32 8.23 -19.44
CA LYS A 464 -4.09 7.35 -20.30
C LYS A 464 -4.84 6.26 -19.53
N ALA A 465 -4.19 5.68 -18.50
CA ALA A 465 -4.84 4.73 -17.61
C ALA A 465 -6.06 5.35 -16.89
N ILE A 466 -5.96 6.59 -16.42
CA ILE A 466 -7.06 7.32 -15.78
C ILE A 466 -8.19 7.63 -16.78
N GLU A 467 -7.86 7.94 -18.02
CA GLU A 467 -8.85 8.15 -19.09
C GLU A 467 -9.63 6.87 -19.42
N ILE A 468 -8.93 5.72 -19.46
CA ILE A 468 -9.53 4.40 -19.73
C ILE A 468 -10.42 3.98 -18.56
N ASP A 469 -9.90 4.06 -17.33
CA ASP A 469 -10.65 3.73 -16.12
C ASP A 469 -10.48 4.81 -15.05
N SER A 470 -11.46 5.71 -14.97
CA SER A 470 -11.48 6.78 -13.95
C SER A 470 -11.63 6.26 -12.51
N LYS A 471 -11.85 4.95 -12.33
CA LYS A 471 -11.90 4.25 -11.03
C LYS A 471 -10.66 3.39 -10.75
N CYS A 472 -9.61 3.53 -11.55
CA CYS A 472 -8.33 2.87 -11.30
C CYS A 472 -7.57 3.58 -10.16
N ASP A 473 -7.75 3.11 -8.94
CA ASP A 473 -7.09 3.60 -7.72
C ASP A 473 -5.56 3.57 -7.84
N PHE A 474 -5.00 2.51 -8.44
CA PHE A 474 -3.56 2.34 -8.67
C PHE A 474 -2.98 3.44 -9.58
N ALA A 475 -3.72 3.92 -10.58
CA ALA A 475 -3.26 5.00 -11.44
C ALA A 475 -3.15 6.34 -10.68
N TYR A 476 -4.14 6.65 -9.83
CA TYR A 476 -4.09 7.85 -8.99
C TYR A 476 -3.00 7.78 -7.92
N GLU A 477 -2.82 6.64 -7.25
CA GLU A 477 -1.74 6.42 -6.28
C GLU A 477 -0.38 6.62 -6.93
N THR A 478 -0.16 6.02 -8.09
CA THR A 478 1.10 6.12 -8.83
C THR A 478 1.37 7.55 -9.30
N MET A 479 0.34 8.22 -9.85
CA MET A 479 0.45 9.63 -10.24
C MET A 479 0.83 10.51 -9.03
N GLY A 480 0.15 10.32 -7.90
CA GLY A 480 0.44 11.05 -6.67
C GLY A 480 1.89 10.85 -6.19
N THR A 481 2.37 9.61 -6.23
CA THR A 481 3.75 9.28 -5.84
C THR A 481 4.78 9.97 -6.74
N ILE A 482 4.55 10.00 -8.04
CA ILE A 482 5.43 10.69 -9.00
C ILE A 482 5.40 12.21 -8.76
N GLU A 483 4.23 12.78 -8.49
CA GLU A 483 4.12 14.23 -8.24
C GLU A 483 4.79 14.65 -6.91
N VAL A 484 4.83 13.76 -5.89
CA VAL A 484 5.66 13.98 -4.68
C VAL A 484 7.14 14.08 -5.07
N GLN A 485 7.66 13.17 -5.90
CA GLN A 485 9.05 13.17 -6.35
C GLN A 485 9.39 14.42 -7.18
N ARG A 486 8.41 14.99 -7.89
CA ARG A 486 8.54 16.26 -8.63
C ARG A 486 8.45 17.50 -7.71
N GLY A 487 8.09 17.34 -6.46
CA GLY A 487 7.83 18.45 -5.54
C GLY A 487 6.45 19.11 -5.72
N ASN A 488 5.55 18.53 -6.53
CA ASN A 488 4.20 19.05 -6.80
C ASN A 488 3.21 18.54 -5.74
N MET A 489 3.42 18.93 -4.48
CA MET A 489 2.69 18.37 -3.33
C MET A 489 1.17 18.57 -3.42
N GLU A 490 0.67 19.70 -3.93
CA GLU A 490 -0.76 19.95 -4.05
C GLU A 490 -1.42 18.96 -5.00
N LYS A 491 -0.81 18.73 -6.17
CA LYS A 491 -1.30 17.75 -7.14
C LYS A 491 -1.21 16.32 -6.60
N ALA A 492 -0.13 15.99 -5.88
CA ALA A 492 0.04 14.68 -5.23
C ALA A 492 -1.07 14.41 -4.23
N ILE A 493 -1.39 15.39 -3.37
CA ILE A 493 -2.46 15.30 -2.37
C ILE A 493 -3.83 15.12 -3.05
N ASP A 494 -4.11 15.84 -4.16
CA ASP A 494 -5.35 15.66 -4.93
C ASP A 494 -5.46 14.22 -5.48
N MET A 495 -4.37 13.67 -6.04
CA MET A 495 -4.34 12.31 -6.57
C MET A 495 -4.55 11.27 -5.45
N PHE A 496 -3.87 11.40 -4.31
CA PHE A 496 -4.08 10.52 -3.17
C PHE A 496 -5.50 10.59 -2.62
N ASN A 497 -6.13 11.76 -2.57
CA ASN A 497 -7.52 11.90 -2.15
C ASN A 497 -8.50 11.19 -3.11
N LYS A 498 -8.24 11.24 -4.43
CA LYS A 498 -9.00 10.47 -5.41
C LYS A 498 -8.85 8.97 -5.19
N ALA A 499 -7.61 8.49 -4.99
CA ALA A 499 -7.34 7.09 -4.68
C ALA A 499 -8.02 6.64 -3.36
N ILE A 500 -7.97 7.45 -2.29
CA ILE A 500 -8.63 7.17 -1.01
C ILE A 500 -10.14 6.96 -1.19
N ASN A 501 -10.79 7.77 -2.03
CA ASN A 501 -12.22 7.62 -2.29
C ASN A 501 -12.56 6.35 -3.10
N LEU A 502 -11.60 5.79 -3.83
CA LEU A 502 -11.74 4.56 -4.62
C LEU A 502 -11.32 3.30 -3.85
N ALA A 503 -10.63 3.43 -2.72
CA ALA A 503 -10.11 2.32 -1.95
C ALA A 503 -11.21 1.33 -1.54
N LYS A 504 -10.96 0.04 -1.75
CA LYS A 504 -11.92 -1.05 -1.53
C LYS A 504 -11.80 -1.69 -0.15
N SER A 505 -10.67 -1.49 0.53
CA SER A 505 -10.43 -2.01 1.87
C SER A 505 -9.94 -0.92 2.83
N GLU A 506 -10.14 -1.15 4.15
CA GLU A 506 -9.60 -0.27 5.20
C GLU A 506 -8.07 -0.21 5.14
N MET A 507 -7.43 -1.32 4.76
CA MET A 507 -5.96 -1.41 4.67
C MET A 507 -5.41 -0.56 3.52
N GLU A 508 -6.00 -0.65 2.32
CA GLU A 508 -5.64 0.22 1.18
C GLU A 508 -5.84 1.69 1.52
N MET A 509 -7.00 2.01 2.13
CA MET A 509 -7.29 3.37 2.56
C MET A 509 -6.27 3.88 3.58
N ALA A 510 -5.83 3.04 4.54
CA ALA A 510 -4.82 3.39 5.53
C ALA A 510 -3.45 3.66 4.87
N HIS A 511 -3.07 2.86 3.89
CA HIS A 511 -1.85 3.09 3.11
C HIS A 511 -1.90 4.43 2.36
N LEU A 512 -2.98 4.70 1.64
CA LEU A 512 -3.17 5.94 0.89
C LEU A 512 -3.20 7.18 1.80
N TYR A 513 -3.83 7.10 2.98
CA TYR A 513 -3.74 8.16 3.97
C TYR A 513 -2.31 8.39 4.46
N SER A 514 -1.50 7.33 4.63
CA SER A 514 -0.11 7.48 5.02
C SER A 514 0.69 8.25 3.96
N LEU A 515 0.47 7.97 2.67
CA LEU A 515 1.10 8.71 1.56
C LEU A 515 0.64 10.18 1.52
N CYS A 516 -0.66 10.41 1.68
CA CYS A 516 -1.25 11.76 1.71
C CYS A 516 -0.71 12.58 2.89
N ASP A 517 -0.63 11.98 4.08
CA ASP A 517 -0.10 12.63 5.28
C ASP A 517 1.39 12.94 5.17
N ALA A 518 2.16 12.07 4.51
CA ALA A 518 3.57 12.35 4.21
C ALA A 518 3.73 13.58 3.30
N ALA A 519 2.89 13.72 2.26
CA ALA A 519 2.88 14.88 1.38
C ALA A 519 2.46 16.16 2.12
N HIS A 520 1.43 16.08 2.97
CA HIS A 520 1.01 17.20 3.83
C HIS A 520 2.13 17.63 4.80
N ALA A 521 2.80 16.68 5.47
CA ALA A 521 3.87 17.00 6.40
C ALA A 521 5.05 17.68 5.68
N GLN A 522 5.40 17.25 4.48
CA GLN A 522 6.43 17.90 3.67
C GLN A 522 6.03 19.34 3.28
N THR A 523 4.76 19.57 2.96
CA THR A 523 4.23 20.91 2.66
C THR A 523 4.33 21.82 3.88
N GLU A 524 3.92 21.35 5.06
CA GLU A 524 4.00 22.13 6.29
C GLU A 524 5.44 22.42 6.72
N VAL A 525 6.35 21.46 6.57
CA VAL A 525 7.78 21.65 6.82
C VAL A 525 8.37 22.68 5.85
N ALA A 526 7.99 22.63 4.57
CA ALA A 526 8.42 23.62 3.59
C ALA A 526 7.99 25.03 3.99
N LYS A 527 6.73 25.21 4.41
CA LYS A 527 6.20 26.50 4.87
C LYS A 527 6.86 26.98 6.16
N LYS A 528 7.00 26.10 7.16
CA LYS A 528 7.44 26.46 8.52
C LYS A 528 8.94 26.69 8.63
N TYR A 529 9.74 25.92 7.92
CA TYR A 529 11.21 25.91 8.07
C TYR A 529 11.96 26.31 6.79
N GLY A 530 11.27 26.57 5.70
CA GLY A 530 11.88 26.84 4.39
C GLY A 530 12.70 25.65 3.86
N LEU A 531 12.31 24.43 4.24
CA LEU A 531 12.96 23.19 3.84
C LEU A 531 12.22 22.59 2.65
N LYS A 532 12.96 22.21 1.61
CA LYS A 532 12.40 21.47 0.48
C LYS A 532 13.01 20.07 0.47
N PRO A 533 12.18 19.01 0.26
CA PRO A 533 12.73 17.68 0.03
C PRO A 533 13.60 17.69 -1.22
N PRO A 534 14.59 16.78 -1.34
CA PRO A 534 15.30 16.60 -2.59
C PRO A 534 14.28 16.19 -3.68
N THR A 535 14.24 16.93 -4.77
CA THR A 535 13.50 16.60 -5.98
C THR A 535 14.39 15.79 -6.91
N LEU A 536 13.79 14.86 -7.66
CA LEU A 536 14.48 14.14 -8.74
C LEU A 536 14.94 15.11 -9.84
#